data_374f3fb62c0abb56a1f9ba260b895324
#
_entry.id   374f3fb62c0abb56a1f9ba260b895324
#
_cell.length_a   1.000
_cell.length_b   1.000
_cell.length_c   1.000
_cell.angle_alpha   90.00
_cell.angle_beta   90.00
_cell.angle_gamma   90.00
#
_symmetry.space_group_name_H-M   'P 1'
#
loop_
_entity.id
_entity.type
_entity.pdbx_description
1 polymer ?
#
loop_
_entity_poly.entity_id
_entity_poly.type
_entity_poly.pdbx_seq_one_letter_code
_entity_poly.pdbx_strand_id
1 'polypeptide(L)'
;SYTPEDEAVVVFYGSIYGGTENAANILASQLSQAGVNDVKVYDVSKTHGSYLIGEAFRASHLVFCSATYNMGIFTPMKNFLNDLVAHNMQNRKVSFVENGTWSPASGQLMQDIVATMPDMVQVGDLVTIRSTPNAANVEELTELAGAIAASLSGDESVGTAVVTSDNAEPAAGTVEAAEKASDVVTTWKCTVCGYIYECEGEELPADFVCPLCGKDATFFELVEE
;
A
#
# COMPACT_ATOMS: atom_id res chain seq x y z
N SER A 1 -24.14 -9.21 -6.40
CA SER A 1 -23.60 -8.16 -7.27
C SER A 1 -22.51 -7.40 -6.53
N TYR A 2 -21.39 -7.15 -7.16
CA TYR A 2 -20.29 -6.34 -6.62
C TYR A 2 -20.36 -4.88 -7.07
N THR A 3 -21.51 -4.45 -7.58
CA THR A 3 -21.75 -3.05 -7.91
C THR A 3 -21.82 -2.23 -6.61
N PRO A 4 -21.14 -1.10 -6.49
CA PRO A 4 -21.31 -0.19 -5.36
C PRO A 4 -22.78 0.21 -5.17
N GLU A 5 -23.18 0.40 -3.92
CA GLU A 5 -24.55 0.85 -3.60
C GLU A 5 -24.66 2.36 -3.76
N ASP A 6 -23.62 3.09 -3.36
CA ASP A 6 -23.57 4.53 -3.34
C ASP A 6 -22.35 5.10 -4.07
N GLU A 7 -22.53 6.22 -4.75
CA GLU A 7 -21.44 7.06 -5.23
C GLU A 7 -20.88 7.88 -4.06
N ALA A 8 -20.04 7.25 -3.28
CA ALA A 8 -19.51 7.77 -2.04
C ALA A 8 -18.00 7.51 -1.92
N VAL A 9 -17.32 8.28 -1.09
CA VAL A 9 -15.91 8.11 -0.77
C VAL A 9 -15.76 7.68 0.68
N VAL A 10 -15.03 6.59 0.90
CA VAL A 10 -14.67 6.15 2.25
C VAL A 10 -13.17 6.16 2.41
N VAL A 11 -12.68 6.91 3.40
CA VAL A 11 -11.28 7.00 3.76
C VAL A 11 -11.01 6.09 4.96
N PHE A 12 -10.23 5.06 4.76
CA PHE A 12 -9.75 4.16 5.80
C PHE A 12 -8.34 4.55 6.18
N TYR A 13 -8.08 4.80 7.45
CA TYR A 13 -6.73 5.13 7.88
C TYR A 13 -6.24 4.26 9.04
N GLY A 14 -4.93 3.97 9.01
CA GLY A 14 -4.19 3.35 10.09
C GLY A 14 -3.03 4.24 10.51
N SER A 15 -3.10 4.79 11.72
CA SER A 15 -2.13 5.76 12.23
C SER A 15 -1.54 5.30 13.56
N ILE A 16 -0.21 5.53 13.74
CA ILE A 16 0.49 5.22 15.01
C ILE A 16 0.67 6.49 15.84
N TYR A 17 1.11 7.58 15.23
CA TYR A 17 1.45 8.84 15.91
C TYR A 17 0.62 10.04 15.43
N GLY A 18 -0.51 9.80 14.76
CA GLY A 18 -1.43 10.86 14.32
C GLY A 18 -1.11 11.47 12.96
N GLY A 19 0.07 11.28 12.38
CA GLY A 19 0.44 11.88 11.09
C GLY A 19 -0.43 11.38 9.93
N THR A 20 -0.70 10.09 9.85
CA THR A 20 -1.59 9.50 8.84
C THR A 20 -3.05 9.89 9.08
N GLU A 21 -3.49 9.96 10.34
CA GLU A 21 -4.82 10.46 10.72
C GLU A 21 -5.01 11.91 10.25
N ASN A 22 -4.01 12.77 10.49
CA ASN A 22 -4.06 14.16 10.03
C ASN A 22 -4.18 14.25 8.50
N ALA A 23 -3.39 13.45 7.76
CA ALA A 23 -3.50 13.37 6.30
C ALA A 23 -4.88 12.93 5.82
N ALA A 24 -5.46 11.90 6.42
CA ALA A 24 -6.79 11.41 6.10
C ALA A 24 -7.87 12.48 6.34
N ASN A 25 -7.76 13.24 7.43
CA ASN A 25 -8.68 14.33 7.74
C ASN A 25 -8.53 15.54 6.78
N ILE A 26 -7.29 15.88 6.39
CA ILE A 26 -7.02 16.89 5.37
C ILE A 26 -7.68 16.47 4.06
N LEU A 27 -7.43 15.24 3.60
CA LEU A 27 -8.04 14.72 2.36
C LEU A 27 -9.57 14.75 2.41
N ALA A 28 -10.18 14.32 3.51
CA ALA A 28 -11.63 14.36 3.67
C ALA A 28 -12.19 15.79 3.61
N SER A 29 -11.48 16.76 4.18
CA SER A 29 -11.82 18.18 4.08
C SER A 29 -11.73 18.68 2.64
N GLN A 30 -10.66 18.31 1.91
CA GLN A 30 -10.47 18.67 0.50
C GLN A 30 -11.53 18.05 -0.40
N LEU A 31 -11.89 16.77 -0.17
CA LEU A 31 -12.99 16.11 -0.89
C LEU A 31 -14.32 16.86 -0.71
N SER A 32 -14.64 17.28 0.53
CA SER A 32 -15.84 18.06 0.80
C SER A 32 -15.80 19.42 0.10
N GLN A 33 -14.64 20.09 0.05
CA GLN A 33 -14.45 21.35 -0.68
C GLN A 33 -14.56 21.15 -2.20
N ALA A 34 -14.15 20.00 -2.72
CA ALA A 34 -14.32 19.63 -4.11
C ALA A 34 -15.76 19.21 -4.48
N GLY A 35 -16.70 19.27 -3.53
CA GLY A 35 -18.13 19.02 -3.76
C GLY A 35 -18.57 17.58 -3.53
N VAL A 36 -17.72 16.71 -2.97
CA VAL A 36 -18.12 15.36 -2.59
C VAL A 36 -18.98 15.40 -1.33
N ASN A 37 -20.23 14.96 -1.44
CA ASN A 37 -21.22 15.10 -0.36
C ASN A 37 -21.20 13.93 0.65
N ASP A 38 -20.86 12.70 0.20
CA ASP A 38 -20.79 11.52 1.08
C ASP A 38 -19.33 11.10 1.24
N VAL A 39 -18.68 11.66 2.26
CA VAL A 39 -17.32 11.33 2.67
C VAL A 39 -17.35 10.80 4.09
N LYS A 40 -16.87 9.57 4.29
CA LYS A 40 -16.71 8.96 5.62
C LYS A 40 -15.24 8.64 5.89
N VAL A 41 -14.83 8.75 7.15
CA VAL A 41 -13.46 8.50 7.59
C VAL A 41 -13.48 7.50 8.74
N TYR A 42 -12.69 6.43 8.62
CA TYR A 42 -12.63 5.36 9.62
C TYR A 42 -11.21 5.05 10.04
N ASP A 43 -10.98 4.98 11.36
CA ASP A 43 -9.77 4.41 11.93
C ASP A 43 -9.89 2.87 11.96
N VAL A 44 -9.08 2.19 11.14
CA VAL A 44 -9.10 0.73 11.03
C VAL A 44 -8.61 0.03 12.30
N SER A 45 -7.96 0.75 13.21
CA SER A 45 -7.50 0.20 14.49
C SER A 45 -8.54 0.29 15.60
N LYS A 46 -9.59 1.11 15.42
CA LYS A 46 -10.62 1.37 16.41
C LYS A 46 -12.01 0.89 15.98
N THR A 47 -12.23 0.74 14.68
CA THR A 47 -13.52 0.36 14.12
C THR A 47 -13.56 -1.16 13.90
N HIS A 48 -14.65 -1.81 14.25
CA HIS A 48 -14.81 -3.26 14.06
C HIS A 48 -14.78 -3.62 12.56
N GLY A 49 -14.05 -4.68 12.20
CA GLY A 49 -13.82 -5.08 10.80
C GLY A 49 -15.10 -5.29 9.99
N SER A 50 -16.16 -5.88 10.57
CA SER A 50 -17.45 -6.06 9.86
C SER A 50 -18.09 -4.74 9.44
N TYR A 51 -17.87 -3.67 10.20
CA TYR A 51 -18.37 -2.34 9.86
C TYR A 51 -17.56 -1.74 8.69
N LEU A 52 -16.23 -1.87 8.77
CA LEU A 52 -15.32 -1.43 7.71
C LEU A 52 -15.62 -2.14 6.38
N ILE A 53 -15.84 -3.46 6.43
CA ILE A 53 -16.20 -4.26 5.25
C ILE A 53 -17.53 -3.77 4.67
N GLY A 54 -18.56 -3.57 5.50
CA GLY A 54 -19.85 -3.05 5.04
C GLY A 54 -19.73 -1.71 4.32
N GLU A 55 -18.95 -0.76 4.87
CA GLU A 55 -18.72 0.54 4.24
C GLU A 55 -17.90 0.43 2.95
N ALA A 56 -16.93 -0.49 2.88
CA ALA A 56 -16.16 -0.74 1.66
C ALA A 56 -17.03 -1.34 0.54
N PHE A 57 -18.00 -2.20 0.89
CA PHE A 57 -18.95 -2.73 -0.10
C PHE A 57 -19.98 -1.70 -0.55
N ARG A 58 -20.36 -0.76 0.31
CA ARG A 58 -21.30 0.31 0.01
C ARG A 58 -20.76 1.32 -1.00
N ALA A 59 -19.55 1.82 -0.76
CA ALA A 59 -18.99 2.96 -1.48
C ALA A 59 -18.31 2.57 -2.80
N SER A 60 -18.37 3.48 -3.77
CA SER A 60 -17.71 3.35 -5.08
C SER A 60 -16.21 3.65 -5.03
N HIS A 61 -15.79 4.55 -4.13
CA HIS A 61 -14.39 5.00 -4.00
C HIS A 61 -13.86 4.72 -2.59
N LEU A 62 -12.70 4.05 -2.54
CA LEU A 62 -12.04 3.68 -1.30
C LEU A 62 -10.66 4.33 -1.26
N VAL A 63 -10.34 5.00 -0.17
CA VAL A 63 -9.00 5.56 0.05
C VAL A 63 -8.34 4.84 1.21
N PHE A 64 -7.15 4.31 0.99
CA PHE A 64 -6.37 3.59 1.99
C PHE A 64 -5.17 4.45 2.42
N CYS A 65 -5.17 4.87 3.70
CA CYS A 65 -4.12 5.69 4.29
C CYS A 65 -3.40 4.88 5.36
N SER A 66 -2.13 4.51 5.17
CA SER A 66 -1.42 3.67 6.13
C SER A 66 -0.07 4.23 6.55
N ALA A 67 0.23 4.11 7.85
CA ALA A 67 1.59 4.23 8.32
C ALA A 67 2.42 3.01 7.89
N THR A 68 3.70 3.23 7.58
CA THR A 68 4.69 2.17 7.43
C THR A 68 5.12 1.67 8.81
N TYR A 69 5.03 0.37 9.05
CA TYR A 69 5.42 -0.28 10.29
C TYR A 69 6.26 -1.52 9.98
N ASN A 70 7.47 -1.60 10.53
CA ASN A 70 8.43 -2.68 10.29
C ASN A 70 8.60 -2.99 8.78
N MET A 71 8.86 -1.97 7.98
CA MET A 71 8.96 -2.05 6.52
C MET A 71 7.72 -2.62 5.82
N GLY A 72 6.60 -2.67 6.50
CA GLY A 72 5.34 -3.19 6.01
C GLY A 72 4.18 -2.22 6.19
N ILE A 73 2.99 -2.70 5.89
CA ILE A 73 1.74 -1.99 6.16
C ILE A 73 1.45 -2.07 7.67
N PHE A 74 0.95 -1.00 8.27
CA PHE A 74 0.45 -1.03 9.65
C PHE A 74 -0.56 -2.17 9.84
N THR A 75 -0.32 -3.02 10.85
CA THR A 75 -1.00 -4.32 11.00
C THR A 75 -2.53 -4.26 10.90
N PRO A 76 -3.24 -3.31 11.54
CA PRO A 76 -4.70 -3.22 11.39
C PRO A 76 -5.13 -2.96 9.94
N MET A 77 -4.42 -2.12 9.19
CA MET A 77 -4.70 -1.87 7.77
C MET A 77 -4.42 -3.11 6.92
N LYS A 78 -3.30 -3.80 7.17
CA LYS A 78 -2.97 -5.05 6.46
C LYS A 78 -4.05 -6.11 6.67
N ASN A 79 -4.51 -6.28 7.91
CA ASN A 79 -5.57 -7.23 8.22
C ASN A 79 -6.87 -6.86 7.50
N PHE A 80 -7.25 -5.59 7.52
CA PHE A 80 -8.44 -5.10 6.81
C PHE A 80 -8.37 -5.35 5.30
N LEU A 81 -7.22 -5.04 4.65
CA LEU A 81 -7.04 -5.34 3.22
C LEU A 81 -7.14 -6.83 2.92
N ASN A 82 -6.55 -7.69 3.75
CA ASN A 82 -6.66 -9.14 3.60
C ASN A 82 -8.12 -9.63 3.79
N ASP A 83 -8.88 -9.00 4.69
CA ASP A 83 -10.31 -9.29 4.86
C ASP A 83 -11.10 -8.91 3.59
N LEU A 84 -10.78 -7.78 2.94
CA LEU A 84 -11.40 -7.41 1.67
C LEU A 84 -11.09 -8.43 0.56
N VAL A 85 -9.85 -8.91 0.46
CA VAL A 85 -9.46 -9.99 -0.45
C VAL A 85 -10.26 -11.27 -0.16
N ALA A 86 -10.33 -11.67 1.12
CA ALA A 86 -11.05 -12.87 1.54
C ALA A 86 -12.56 -12.80 1.25
N HIS A 87 -13.13 -11.58 1.22
CA HIS A 87 -14.54 -11.35 0.85
C HIS A 87 -14.73 -11.12 -0.66
N ASN A 88 -13.67 -11.35 -1.46
CA ASN A 88 -13.69 -11.19 -2.91
C ASN A 88 -14.16 -9.78 -3.36
N MET A 89 -13.67 -8.74 -2.67
CA MET A 89 -13.92 -7.36 -3.05
C MET A 89 -13.47 -7.12 -4.49
N GLN A 90 -14.28 -6.38 -5.25
CA GLN A 90 -13.97 -6.07 -6.65
C GLN A 90 -14.76 -4.86 -7.12
N ASN A 91 -14.40 -4.35 -8.30
CA ASN A 91 -15.11 -3.25 -8.96
C ASN A 91 -15.22 -1.98 -8.09
N ARG A 92 -14.06 -1.47 -7.64
CA ARG A 92 -13.96 -0.22 -6.87
C ARG A 92 -12.87 0.68 -7.45
N LYS A 93 -13.07 1.97 -7.29
CA LYS A 93 -12.04 2.97 -7.51
C LYS A 93 -11.26 3.18 -6.22
N VAL A 94 -9.93 3.18 -6.30
CA VAL A 94 -9.05 3.16 -5.13
C VAL A 94 -8.00 4.24 -5.20
N SER A 95 -7.63 4.80 -4.06
CA SER A 95 -6.54 5.76 -3.92
C SER A 95 -5.71 5.44 -2.68
N PHE A 96 -4.44 5.87 -2.68
CA PHE A 96 -3.50 5.49 -1.64
C PHE A 96 -2.75 6.69 -1.07
N VAL A 97 -2.58 6.67 0.25
CA VAL A 97 -1.74 7.61 0.99
C VAL A 97 -0.85 6.81 1.93
N GLU A 98 0.45 6.96 1.83
CA GLU A 98 1.39 6.32 2.74
C GLU A 98 2.06 7.33 3.67
N ASN A 99 2.47 6.85 4.84
CA ASN A 99 3.26 7.64 5.77
C ASN A 99 4.43 6.82 6.31
N GLY A 100 5.63 7.36 6.19
CA GLY A 100 6.83 6.74 6.72
C GLY A 100 7.98 7.73 6.80
N THR A 101 8.64 7.82 7.96
CA THR A 101 9.68 8.82 8.19
C THR A 101 10.95 8.53 7.39
N TRP A 102 11.45 7.29 7.45
CA TRP A 102 12.75 6.91 6.90
C TRP A 102 12.64 6.23 5.54
N SER A 103 11.75 5.26 5.44
CA SER A 103 11.54 4.46 4.23
C SER A 103 10.05 4.15 4.14
N PRO A 104 9.25 5.03 3.53
CA PRO A 104 7.85 4.74 3.25
C PRO A 104 7.78 3.52 2.34
N ALA A 105 6.99 2.53 2.73
CA ALA A 105 6.84 1.28 1.99
C ALA A 105 5.38 0.77 1.99
N SER A 106 4.52 1.34 2.82
CA SER A 106 3.13 0.86 2.94
C SER A 106 2.31 1.10 1.68
N GLY A 107 2.62 2.14 0.90
CA GLY A 107 1.89 2.50 -0.31
C GLY A 107 1.94 1.40 -1.36
N GLN A 108 3.14 1.04 -1.80
CA GLN A 108 3.33 -0.03 -2.79
C GLN A 108 2.75 -1.36 -2.30
N LEU A 109 2.99 -1.70 -1.04
CA LEU A 109 2.47 -2.95 -0.48
C LEU A 109 0.93 -2.97 -0.41
N MET A 110 0.27 -1.83 -0.19
CA MET A 110 -1.19 -1.74 -0.28
C MET A 110 -1.67 -1.91 -1.72
N GLN A 111 -0.99 -1.27 -2.68
CA GLN A 111 -1.28 -1.42 -4.12
C GLN A 111 -1.13 -2.89 -4.54
N ASP A 112 -0.08 -3.59 -4.12
CA ASP A 112 0.16 -5.00 -4.44
C ASP A 112 -0.97 -5.90 -3.93
N ILE A 113 -1.46 -5.68 -2.69
CA ILE A 113 -2.60 -6.44 -2.16
C ILE A 113 -3.87 -6.12 -2.94
N VAL A 114 -4.14 -4.85 -3.22
CA VAL A 114 -5.34 -4.41 -3.95
C VAL A 114 -5.32 -4.91 -5.39
N ALA A 115 -4.14 -5.03 -6.02
CA ALA A 115 -3.97 -5.58 -7.37
C ALA A 115 -4.44 -7.05 -7.49
N THR A 116 -4.52 -7.79 -6.39
CA THR A 116 -5.06 -9.16 -6.38
C THR A 116 -6.59 -9.20 -6.48
N MET A 117 -7.26 -8.07 -6.28
CA MET A 117 -8.72 -7.95 -6.34
C MET A 117 -9.16 -7.57 -7.76
N PRO A 118 -10.19 -8.22 -8.33
CA PRO A 118 -10.62 -7.93 -9.70
C PRO A 118 -11.21 -6.54 -9.86
N ASP A 119 -11.02 -5.95 -11.04
CA ASP A 119 -11.66 -4.70 -11.46
C ASP A 119 -11.44 -3.51 -10.49
N MET A 120 -10.28 -3.46 -9.86
CA MET A 120 -9.86 -2.31 -9.05
C MET A 120 -9.17 -1.28 -9.94
N VAL A 121 -9.63 -0.03 -9.89
CA VAL A 121 -9.10 1.07 -10.69
C VAL A 121 -8.48 2.10 -9.77
N GLN A 122 -7.18 2.38 -9.94
CA GLN A 122 -6.53 3.43 -9.16
C GLN A 122 -6.88 4.82 -9.71
N VAL A 123 -7.23 5.73 -8.82
CA VAL A 123 -7.50 7.13 -9.10
C VAL A 123 -6.47 8.01 -8.40
N GLY A 124 -5.76 8.80 -9.19
CA GLY A 124 -4.66 9.65 -8.73
C GLY A 124 -3.40 8.87 -8.36
N ASP A 125 -2.34 9.60 -8.09
CA ASP A 125 -1.04 9.04 -7.70
C ASP A 125 -0.97 8.73 -6.21
N LEU A 126 -0.03 7.85 -5.84
CA LEU A 126 0.28 7.58 -4.43
C LEU A 126 0.86 8.84 -3.77
N VAL A 127 0.20 9.32 -2.71
CA VAL A 127 0.72 10.43 -1.90
C VAL A 127 1.60 9.90 -0.79
N THR A 128 2.85 10.36 -0.74
CA THR A 128 3.84 9.97 0.26
C THR A 128 4.07 11.06 1.29
N ILE A 129 3.78 10.76 2.55
CA ILE A 129 3.96 11.66 3.68
C ILE A 129 5.13 11.19 4.54
N ARG A 130 5.96 12.13 4.97
CA ARG A 130 7.08 11.85 5.86
C ARG A 130 6.82 12.43 7.24
N SER A 131 6.23 11.59 8.12
CA SER A 131 5.81 11.91 9.50
C SER A 131 4.56 12.80 9.56
N THR A 132 4.69 14.11 9.46
CA THR A 132 3.59 15.08 9.52
C THR A 132 3.39 15.73 8.15
N PRO A 133 2.15 15.87 7.65
CA PRO A 133 1.88 16.58 6.41
C PRO A 133 2.44 18.01 6.42
N ASN A 134 3.17 18.37 5.39
CA ASN A 134 3.66 19.73 5.13
C ASN A 134 2.84 20.41 4.02
N ALA A 135 3.19 21.66 3.64
CA ALA A 135 2.45 22.41 2.63
C ALA A 135 2.40 21.69 1.27
N ALA A 136 3.50 21.07 0.82
CA ALA A 136 3.51 20.30 -0.43
C ALA A 136 2.59 19.08 -0.35
N ASN A 137 2.58 18.38 0.78
CA ASN A 137 1.65 17.26 0.96
C ASN A 137 0.18 17.70 0.97
N VAL A 138 -0.11 18.91 1.45
CA VAL A 138 -1.48 19.46 1.36
C VAL A 138 -1.87 19.72 -0.09
N GLU A 139 -0.94 20.19 -0.94
CA GLU A 139 -1.16 20.37 -2.38
C GLU A 139 -1.40 19.01 -3.06
N GLU A 140 -0.54 18.00 -2.82
CA GLU A 140 -0.71 16.63 -3.34
C GLU A 140 -2.07 16.01 -2.91
N LEU A 141 -2.47 16.19 -1.65
CA LEU A 141 -3.77 15.73 -1.16
C LEU A 141 -4.95 16.49 -1.80
N THR A 142 -4.76 17.77 -2.15
CA THR A 142 -5.77 18.57 -2.86
C THR A 142 -5.91 18.08 -4.31
N GLU A 143 -4.81 17.79 -4.99
CA GLU A 143 -4.82 17.21 -6.33
C GLU A 143 -5.50 15.83 -6.33
N LEU A 144 -5.17 14.98 -5.35
CA LEU A 144 -5.82 13.68 -5.17
C LEU A 144 -7.33 13.82 -4.93
N ALA A 145 -7.75 14.78 -4.08
CA ALA A 145 -9.17 15.05 -3.84
C ALA A 145 -9.91 15.50 -5.11
N GLY A 146 -9.24 16.34 -5.93
CA GLY A 146 -9.76 16.77 -7.23
C GLY A 146 -9.94 15.60 -8.20
N ALA A 147 -8.95 14.71 -8.28
CA ALA A 147 -9.01 13.51 -9.11
C ALA A 147 -10.15 12.57 -8.68
N ILE A 148 -10.31 12.34 -7.38
CA ILE A 148 -11.40 11.51 -6.84
C ILE A 148 -12.77 12.15 -7.14
N ALA A 149 -12.93 13.46 -6.95
CA ALA A 149 -14.18 14.17 -7.22
C ALA A 149 -14.54 14.13 -8.72
N ALA A 150 -13.57 14.32 -9.60
CA ALA A 150 -13.77 14.22 -11.05
C ALA A 150 -14.16 12.78 -11.46
N SER A 151 -13.48 11.78 -10.92
CA SER A 151 -13.80 10.37 -11.13
C SER A 151 -15.21 10.01 -10.66
N LEU A 152 -15.66 10.56 -9.52
CA LEU A 152 -17.02 10.38 -9.01
C LEU A 152 -18.07 11.01 -9.95
N SER A 153 -17.72 12.11 -10.62
CA SER A 153 -18.58 12.79 -11.59
C SER A 153 -18.61 12.13 -12.98
N GLY A 154 -17.90 11.01 -13.15
CA GLY A 154 -17.84 10.27 -14.41
C GLY A 154 -16.84 10.83 -15.41
N ASP A 155 -15.96 11.74 -15.02
CA ASP A 155 -14.86 12.21 -15.87
C ASP A 155 -13.72 11.17 -15.86
N GLU A 156 -13.66 10.35 -16.90
CA GLU A 156 -12.62 9.32 -17.07
C GLU A 156 -11.27 9.89 -17.58
N SER A 157 -11.19 11.19 -17.85
CA SER A 157 -9.94 11.83 -18.34
C SER A 157 -8.90 12.02 -17.23
N VAL A 158 -9.28 11.82 -15.98
CA VAL A 158 -8.40 11.96 -14.82
C VAL A 158 -7.59 10.68 -14.65
N GLY A 159 -6.36 10.64 -15.14
CA GLY A 159 -5.33 9.61 -15.06
C GLY A 159 -5.61 8.39 -14.20
N THR A 160 -6.54 7.54 -14.60
CA THR A 160 -6.86 6.29 -13.91
C THR A 160 -5.92 5.19 -14.40
N ALA A 161 -5.11 4.64 -13.52
CA ALA A 161 -4.34 3.43 -13.79
C ALA A 161 -5.15 2.22 -13.32
N VAL A 162 -5.28 1.22 -14.19
CA VAL A 162 -5.86 -0.07 -13.80
C VAL A 162 -4.83 -0.79 -12.93
N VAL A 163 -5.20 -1.11 -11.71
CA VAL A 163 -4.40 -1.98 -10.84
C VAL A 163 -4.69 -3.41 -11.27
N THR A 164 -3.83 -3.97 -12.12
CA THR A 164 -3.97 -5.32 -12.65
C THR A 164 -3.08 -6.30 -11.90
N SER A 165 -3.57 -7.53 -11.73
CA SER A 165 -2.81 -8.63 -11.12
C SER A 165 -1.58 -9.07 -11.93
N ASP A 166 -1.35 -8.51 -13.11
CA ASP A 166 -0.24 -8.90 -13.98
C ASP A 166 1.15 -8.51 -13.43
N ASN A 167 1.20 -7.69 -12.38
CA ASN A 167 2.42 -7.38 -11.63
C ASN A 167 2.50 -8.08 -10.25
N ALA A 168 1.51 -8.89 -9.89
CA ALA A 168 1.57 -9.73 -8.72
C ALA A 168 2.30 -11.03 -9.09
N GLU A 169 3.63 -11.04 -9.10
CA GLU A 169 4.34 -12.30 -8.87
C GLU A 169 3.93 -12.79 -7.48
N PRO A 170 3.28 -13.96 -7.39
CA PRO A 170 2.91 -14.49 -6.08
C PRO A 170 4.21 -14.90 -5.38
N ALA A 171 4.47 -14.31 -4.23
CA ALA A 171 5.37 -14.90 -3.25
C ALA A 171 4.70 -16.17 -2.67
N ALA A 172 4.54 -17.17 -3.51
CA ALA A 172 4.21 -18.54 -3.17
C ALA A 172 4.98 -19.41 -4.17
N GLY A 173 6.13 -19.94 -3.71
CA GLY A 173 6.92 -20.86 -4.49
C GLY A 173 6.11 -22.05 -4.95
N THR A 174 5.86 -22.14 -6.24
CA THR A 174 5.64 -23.37 -6.95
C THR A 174 6.93 -23.73 -7.65
N VAL A 175 7.60 -24.71 -7.09
CA VAL A 175 8.72 -25.41 -7.71
C VAL A 175 8.25 -26.02 -9.04
N GLU A 176 8.64 -25.44 -10.17
CA GLU A 176 8.77 -26.21 -11.41
C GLU A 176 10.23 -26.56 -11.61
N ALA A 177 10.44 -27.86 -11.67
CA ALA A 177 11.73 -28.49 -11.83
C ALA A 177 12.34 -28.14 -13.21
N ALA A 178 13.44 -27.40 -13.19
CA ALA A 178 14.43 -27.42 -14.26
C ALA A 178 15.72 -28.02 -13.67
N GLU A 179 16.13 -29.14 -14.25
CA GLU A 179 17.30 -29.91 -13.85
C GLU A 179 18.61 -29.19 -14.09
N LYS A 180 19.50 -29.29 -13.07
CA LYS A 180 20.99 -29.28 -13.09
C LYS A 180 21.70 -27.95 -13.12
N ALA A 181 22.13 -27.58 -11.92
CA ALA A 181 23.53 -27.31 -11.59
C ALA A 181 23.64 -27.32 -10.04
N SER A 182 24.74 -27.81 -9.46
CA SER A 182 24.97 -27.95 -8.02
C SER A 182 24.94 -26.57 -7.34
N ASP A 183 23.80 -26.21 -6.72
CA ASP A 183 23.63 -24.91 -6.11
C ASP A 183 23.90 -25.00 -4.61
N VAL A 184 25.05 -24.45 -4.23
CA VAL A 184 25.29 -24.06 -2.84
C VAL A 184 24.60 -22.70 -2.68
N VAL A 185 23.46 -22.68 -2.01
CA VAL A 185 22.79 -21.43 -1.60
C VAL A 185 23.47 -20.95 -0.33
N THR A 186 24.09 -19.78 -0.39
CA THR A 186 24.69 -19.14 0.78
C THR A 186 23.79 -18.04 1.31
N THR A 187 23.61 -18.02 2.62
CA THR A 187 22.78 -17.05 3.32
C THR A 187 23.67 -16.00 3.99
N TRP A 188 23.46 -14.74 3.64
CA TRP A 188 24.20 -13.60 4.17
C TRP A 188 23.32 -12.70 5.02
N LYS A 189 23.82 -12.23 6.15
CA LYS A 189 23.08 -11.34 7.06
C LYS A 189 23.80 -10.02 7.23
N CYS A 190 23.08 -8.93 7.04
CA CYS A 190 23.57 -7.59 7.32
C CYS A 190 23.74 -7.39 8.83
N THR A 191 24.95 -7.09 9.27
CA THR A 191 25.29 -6.87 10.70
C THR A 191 24.67 -5.58 11.27
N VAL A 192 24.24 -4.65 10.41
CA VAL A 192 23.68 -3.35 10.82
C VAL A 192 22.17 -3.41 11.01
N CYS A 193 21.42 -4.05 10.09
CA CYS A 193 19.95 -4.04 10.14
C CYS A 193 19.32 -5.42 10.22
N GLY A 194 20.11 -6.50 10.13
CA GLY A 194 19.62 -7.88 10.20
C GLY A 194 18.99 -8.39 8.92
N TYR A 195 19.08 -7.66 7.80
CA TYR A 195 18.57 -8.11 6.50
C TYR A 195 19.26 -9.39 6.07
N ILE A 196 18.49 -10.38 5.63
CA ILE A 196 18.98 -11.67 5.15
C ILE A 196 18.90 -11.66 3.62
N TYR A 197 19.99 -12.07 2.98
CA TYR A 197 20.10 -12.22 1.54
C TYR A 197 20.59 -13.62 1.20
N GLU A 198 19.87 -14.31 0.35
CA GLU A 198 20.24 -15.63 -0.19
C GLU A 198 20.74 -15.46 -1.61
N CYS A 199 21.93 -15.96 -1.90
CA CYS A 199 22.50 -15.95 -3.26
C CYS A 199 22.94 -17.33 -3.70
N GLU A 200 22.86 -17.57 -4.99
CA GLU A 200 23.44 -18.73 -5.65
C GLU A 200 24.93 -18.48 -5.86
N GLY A 201 25.77 -19.09 -5.03
CA GLY A 201 27.23 -18.95 -5.08
C GLY A 201 27.85 -18.75 -3.69
N GLU A 202 29.16 -18.84 -3.61
CA GLU A 202 29.90 -18.77 -2.34
C GLU A 202 30.24 -17.35 -1.88
N GLU A 203 30.08 -16.34 -2.75
CA GLU A 203 30.47 -14.96 -2.46
C GLU A 203 29.34 -13.95 -2.75
N LEU A 204 29.25 -12.95 -1.89
CA LEU A 204 28.34 -11.81 -2.10
C LEU A 204 28.88 -10.93 -3.26
N PRO A 205 28.04 -10.43 -4.19
CA PRO A 205 28.49 -9.49 -5.21
C PRO A 205 29.22 -8.29 -4.61
N ALA A 206 30.36 -7.93 -5.19
CA ALA A 206 31.22 -6.86 -4.63
C ALA A 206 30.55 -5.47 -4.65
N ASP A 207 29.56 -5.27 -5.50
CA ASP A 207 28.75 -4.05 -5.64
C ASP A 207 27.40 -4.14 -4.89
N PHE A 208 27.20 -5.21 -4.10
CA PHE A 208 25.95 -5.39 -3.37
C PHE A 208 25.77 -4.33 -2.28
N VAL A 209 24.60 -3.69 -2.28
CA VAL A 209 24.22 -2.71 -1.29
C VAL A 209 22.96 -3.19 -0.58
N CYS A 210 22.98 -3.18 0.74
CA CYS A 210 21.84 -3.58 1.55
C CYS A 210 20.60 -2.73 1.20
N PRO A 211 19.50 -3.34 0.74
CA PRO A 211 18.29 -2.58 0.35
C PRO A 211 17.58 -1.91 1.54
N LEU A 212 17.86 -2.37 2.78
CA LEU A 212 17.25 -1.79 3.98
C LEU A 212 18.03 -0.62 4.57
N CYS A 213 19.36 -0.70 4.63
CA CYS A 213 20.16 0.30 5.33
C CYS A 213 21.22 0.99 4.47
N GLY A 214 21.33 0.63 3.18
CA GLY A 214 22.28 1.24 2.23
C GLY A 214 23.74 0.95 2.51
N LYS A 215 24.07 -0.06 3.36
CA LYS A 215 25.43 -0.48 3.62
C LYS A 215 25.94 -1.43 2.54
N ASP A 216 27.21 -1.33 2.21
CA ASP A 216 27.88 -2.18 1.22
C ASP A 216 28.11 -3.61 1.72
N ALA A 217 28.63 -4.48 0.84
CA ALA A 217 28.86 -5.90 1.09
C ALA A 217 29.77 -6.19 2.31
N THR A 218 30.61 -5.24 2.74
CA THR A 218 31.53 -5.43 3.89
C THR A 218 30.80 -5.53 5.24
N PHE A 219 29.53 -5.14 5.30
CA PHE A 219 28.68 -5.26 6.49
C PHE A 219 27.83 -6.53 6.49
N PHE A 220 28.14 -7.50 5.65
CA PHE A 220 27.45 -8.78 5.63
C PHE A 220 28.34 -9.89 6.17
N GLU A 221 27.76 -10.75 6.96
CA GLU A 221 28.38 -11.99 7.46
C GLU A 221 27.62 -13.20 6.94
N LEU A 222 28.37 -14.28 6.67
CA LEU A 222 27.81 -15.56 6.26
C LEU A 222 27.06 -16.17 7.46
N VAL A 223 25.83 -16.63 7.24
CA VAL A 223 25.07 -17.39 8.23
C VAL A 223 25.40 -18.87 8.03
N GLU A 224 26.18 -19.45 8.93
CA GLU A 224 26.38 -20.90 8.99
C GLU A 224 25.17 -21.54 9.66
N GLU A 225 24.58 -22.58 9.02
CA GLU A 225 23.57 -23.41 9.65
C GLU A 225 24.16 -24.32 10.74
#